data_c11e1844c388ca5294a30a1d96e4c06d
#
_entry.id   c11e1844c388ca5294a30a1d96e4c06d
#
_cell.length_a   1.000
_cell.length_b   1.000
_cell.length_c   1.000
_cell.angle_alpha   90.00
_cell.angle_beta   90.00
_cell.angle_gamma   90.00
#
_symmetry.space_group_name_H-M   'P 1'
#
loop_
_entity.id
_entity.type
_entity.pdbx_description
1 polymer ?
#
loop_
_entity_poly.entity_id
_entity_poly.type
_entity_poly.pdbx_seq_one_letter_code
_entity_poly.pdbx_strand_id
1 'polypeptide(L)'
;MTTQRKVWVFPGQGSQFKGMGADLFARYPRLVAQADEIVGYSLRRLCLEDPDQRLGQTQYTQPALFVVSALSYLHKREKEGAAADCFAGHSLGEFNALHAADAFDFETGVALVAQRGRLMSQAPKGAMAAVIGLGEERVRALLAGSEFTRIDVANANSALQTVVSGPCDEIERCEAMFVAAGARYVRINVSAAFHSRFMRDVEEQFAAQVAGVQFRPLAAEVISNCTARPYPKTDYQSLLVRQISQPVRWYESMSRLLARGPVALTEIGPGDVLTHLQFKIQQAPMAIREEASAPPPRPETPRTVFMYSGQGSQYFGMGRELYQHHSVFRQAMQSCAGVYGALTGRDLLAELYDESRRHDELTDILLSHPALFSIGYSLTQVMLDGKVRPDALLGYSLGEYVAATVAGVLSLEDALGLVVRQASLVRQHACGGGMLTVLAPPDHIERHAALYAGTTLASVNFEQNFVVSGATSTLETLKRCLDGMSVVSVLLPVAHAFHSPAMDAIELDFRQHAAGLAMHAPQLTVYSTACGGAAPRIDAAHFWRVIRGRADFRKTVDSAIADGPCRFVDLGPSGTLATFIKHGYGGRIPHAPAINQFGRNLQSVSKLFGELGG
;
A
#
# COMPACT_ATOMS: atom_id res chain seq x y z
N MET A 1 20.90 -16.01 -35.75
CA MET A 1 21.59 -14.96 -34.96
C MET A 1 20.57 -14.37 -34.02
N THR A 2 20.65 -14.62 -32.72
CA THR A 2 19.77 -13.98 -31.72
C THR A 2 20.11 -12.50 -31.71
N THR A 3 19.15 -11.68 -32.12
CA THR A 3 19.28 -10.22 -32.14
C THR A 3 19.49 -9.75 -30.68
N GLN A 4 20.64 -9.11 -30.43
CA GLN A 4 20.97 -8.56 -29.13
C GLN A 4 20.00 -7.40 -28.83
N ARG A 5 19.34 -7.43 -27.65
CA ARG A 5 18.37 -6.41 -27.23
C ARG A 5 19.08 -5.11 -26.91
N LYS A 6 18.68 -4.01 -27.52
CA LYS A 6 19.23 -2.67 -27.24
C LYS A 6 18.59 -2.08 -25.98
N VAL A 7 19.38 -1.80 -24.94
CA VAL A 7 18.94 -1.18 -23.69
C VAL A 7 19.68 0.14 -23.47
N TRP A 8 18.96 1.25 -23.43
CA TRP A 8 19.54 2.54 -23.10
C TRP A 8 19.25 2.90 -21.66
N VAL A 9 20.31 3.27 -20.93
CA VAL A 9 20.23 3.56 -19.49
C VAL A 9 20.63 5.01 -19.20
N PHE A 10 19.97 5.62 -18.21
CA PHE A 10 20.15 7.00 -17.86
C PHE A 10 20.69 7.12 -16.43
N PRO A 11 21.81 7.85 -16.22
CA PRO A 11 22.40 7.99 -14.90
C PRO A 11 21.56 8.91 -13.99
N GLY A 12 21.79 8.76 -12.68
CA GLY A 12 21.23 9.60 -11.64
C GLY A 12 22.22 10.57 -11.02
N GLN A 13 21.84 11.15 -9.87
CA GLN A 13 22.68 12.04 -9.09
C GLN A 13 24.00 11.35 -8.69
N GLY A 14 25.11 12.07 -8.83
CA GLY A 14 26.47 11.56 -8.66
C GLY A 14 27.24 11.44 -9.97
N SER A 15 26.55 11.54 -11.14
CA SER A 15 27.21 11.54 -12.46
C SER A 15 27.47 12.95 -13.01
N GLN A 16 27.01 14.00 -12.33
CA GLN A 16 27.26 15.39 -12.74
C GLN A 16 28.71 15.79 -12.58
N PHE A 17 29.22 16.57 -13.51
CA PHE A 17 30.54 17.21 -13.45
C PHE A 17 30.52 18.53 -14.21
N LYS A 18 31.42 19.43 -13.81
CA LYS A 18 31.63 20.71 -14.50
C LYS A 18 32.11 20.47 -15.93
N GLY A 19 31.44 21.08 -16.90
CA GLY A 19 31.71 20.89 -18.34
C GLY A 19 30.74 19.91 -19.02
N MET A 20 29.89 19.19 -18.30
CA MET A 20 28.92 18.27 -18.92
C MET A 20 27.98 19.00 -19.88
N GLY A 21 27.68 18.37 -21.01
CA GLY A 21 26.71 18.88 -21.99
C GLY A 21 27.22 19.99 -22.91
N ALA A 22 28.51 20.34 -22.90
CA ALA A 22 29.06 21.47 -23.68
C ALA A 22 28.60 21.48 -25.14
N ASP A 23 28.80 20.40 -25.88
CA ASP A 23 28.46 20.28 -27.30
C ASP A 23 26.94 20.24 -27.54
N LEU A 24 26.18 19.73 -26.57
CA LEU A 24 24.73 19.59 -26.66
C LEU A 24 24.00 20.92 -26.51
N PHE A 25 24.45 21.80 -25.65
CA PHE A 25 23.83 23.12 -25.45
C PHE A 25 23.92 23.99 -26.72
N ALA A 26 25.03 23.90 -27.47
CA ALA A 26 25.17 24.59 -28.74
C ALA A 26 24.27 23.97 -29.84
N ARG A 27 24.04 22.67 -29.79
CA ARG A 27 23.25 21.94 -30.77
C ARG A 27 21.74 22.13 -30.60
N TYR A 28 21.25 22.26 -29.36
CA TYR A 28 19.82 22.34 -29.01
C TYR A 28 19.44 23.64 -28.28
N PRO A 29 19.78 24.85 -28.84
CA PRO A 29 19.64 26.11 -28.11
C PRO A 29 18.19 26.44 -27.72
N ARG A 30 17.20 25.99 -28.52
CA ARG A 30 15.76 26.20 -28.21
C ARG A 30 15.32 25.42 -26.98
N LEU A 31 15.68 24.14 -26.89
CA LEU A 31 15.33 23.30 -25.72
C LEU A 31 16.04 23.80 -24.47
N VAL A 32 17.27 24.27 -24.60
CA VAL A 32 18.02 24.87 -23.47
C VAL A 32 17.32 26.14 -22.97
N ALA A 33 16.88 27.01 -23.88
CA ALA A 33 16.17 28.25 -23.52
C ALA A 33 14.81 27.93 -22.82
N GLN A 34 14.07 26.95 -23.30
CA GLN A 34 12.83 26.48 -22.67
C GLN A 34 13.10 25.92 -21.26
N ALA A 35 14.14 25.12 -21.10
CA ALA A 35 14.53 24.59 -19.79
C ALA A 35 14.97 25.70 -18.84
N ASP A 36 15.77 26.68 -19.30
CA ASP A 36 16.19 27.84 -18.52
C ASP A 36 14.98 28.66 -18.03
N GLU A 37 13.96 28.85 -18.86
CA GLU A 37 12.72 29.53 -18.50
C GLU A 37 11.96 28.78 -17.38
N ILE A 38 11.86 27.46 -17.48
CA ILE A 38 11.17 26.62 -16.48
C ILE A 38 11.88 26.64 -15.15
N VAL A 39 13.20 26.51 -15.13
CA VAL A 39 13.97 26.45 -13.87
C VAL A 39 14.30 27.84 -13.29
N GLY A 40 14.23 28.91 -14.10
CA GLY A 40 14.49 30.29 -13.69
C GLY A 40 15.98 30.68 -13.61
N TYR A 41 16.87 29.88 -14.20
CA TYR A 41 18.31 30.16 -14.27
C TYR A 41 18.96 29.49 -15.49
N SER A 42 20.17 29.90 -15.86
CA SER A 42 20.90 29.30 -17.00
C SER A 42 21.51 27.94 -16.62
N LEU A 43 20.95 26.85 -17.15
CA LEU A 43 21.48 25.50 -17.04
C LEU A 43 22.85 25.37 -17.72
N ARG A 44 23.00 26.02 -18.88
CA ARG A 44 24.30 26.06 -19.56
C ARG A 44 25.40 26.63 -18.66
N ARG A 45 25.14 27.79 -18.04
CA ARG A 45 26.13 28.43 -17.14
C ARG A 45 26.39 27.56 -15.92
N LEU A 46 25.33 26.97 -15.33
CA LEU A 46 25.47 26.05 -14.22
C LEU A 46 26.33 24.82 -14.56
N CYS A 47 26.08 24.18 -15.70
CA CYS A 47 26.81 22.96 -16.10
C CYS A 47 28.27 23.27 -16.52
N LEU A 48 28.52 24.38 -17.23
CA LEU A 48 29.83 24.65 -17.80
C LEU A 48 30.75 25.42 -16.85
N GLU A 49 30.22 26.35 -16.07
CA GLU A 49 30.99 27.27 -15.26
C GLU A 49 30.88 27.00 -13.75
N ASP A 50 29.66 26.66 -13.30
CA ASP A 50 29.31 26.46 -11.88
C ASP A 50 29.90 27.50 -10.93
N PRO A 51 29.69 28.79 -11.16
CA PRO A 51 30.42 29.86 -10.45
C PRO A 51 30.10 29.88 -8.96
N ASP A 52 28.89 29.44 -8.56
CA ASP A 52 28.42 29.44 -7.18
C ASP A 52 28.52 28.05 -6.52
N GLN A 53 29.17 27.08 -7.15
CA GLN A 53 29.29 25.68 -6.69
C GLN A 53 27.93 25.03 -6.37
N ARG A 54 26.90 25.31 -7.18
CA ARG A 54 25.53 24.83 -6.99
C ARG A 54 25.26 23.49 -7.68
N LEU A 55 26.09 23.08 -8.64
CA LEU A 55 25.88 21.85 -9.41
C LEU A 55 25.84 20.59 -8.54
N GLY A 56 26.45 20.61 -7.35
CA GLY A 56 26.36 19.54 -6.35
C GLY A 56 25.10 19.54 -5.48
N GLN A 57 24.28 20.61 -5.52
CA GLN A 57 23.07 20.72 -4.71
C GLN A 57 21.87 20.09 -5.44
N THR A 58 21.13 19.21 -4.78
CA THR A 58 20.07 18.37 -5.34
C THR A 58 19.06 19.12 -6.22
N GLN A 59 18.63 20.30 -5.80
CA GLN A 59 17.68 21.15 -6.55
C GLN A 59 18.23 21.68 -7.89
N TYR A 60 19.54 21.75 -8.03
CA TYR A 60 20.21 22.16 -9.27
C TYR A 60 20.74 20.96 -10.05
N THR A 61 21.25 19.95 -9.33
CA THR A 61 21.79 18.72 -9.93
C THR A 61 20.74 18.00 -10.78
N GLN A 62 19.52 17.85 -10.24
CA GLN A 62 18.50 17.03 -10.90
C GLN A 62 18.04 17.62 -12.23
N PRO A 63 17.64 18.90 -12.35
CA PRO A 63 17.31 19.49 -13.64
C PRO A 63 18.49 19.49 -14.62
N ALA A 64 19.70 19.76 -14.15
CA ALA A 64 20.89 19.75 -14.99
C ALA A 64 21.15 18.36 -15.62
N LEU A 65 21.11 17.31 -14.82
CA LEU A 65 21.27 15.93 -15.28
C LEU A 65 20.13 15.50 -16.22
N PHE A 66 18.88 15.85 -15.88
CA PHE A 66 17.74 15.52 -16.74
C PHE A 66 17.91 16.15 -18.13
N VAL A 67 18.21 17.44 -18.19
CA VAL A 67 18.37 18.18 -19.47
C VAL A 67 19.53 17.61 -20.27
N VAL A 68 20.72 17.45 -19.68
CA VAL A 68 21.88 16.90 -20.39
C VAL A 68 21.60 15.48 -20.90
N SER A 69 20.97 14.63 -20.11
CA SER A 69 20.60 13.26 -20.52
C SER A 69 19.52 13.24 -21.61
N ALA A 70 18.52 14.13 -21.54
CA ALA A 70 17.50 14.26 -22.58
C ALA A 70 18.09 14.76 -23.92
N LEU A 71 18.97 15.76 -23.88
CA LEU A 71 19.68 16.22 -25.08
C LEU A 71 20.63 15.15 -25.64
N SER A 72 21.29 14.37 -24.78
CA SER A 72 22.11 13.21 -25.18
C SER A 72 21.25 12.15 -25.88
N TYR A 73 20.06 11.89 -25.35
CA TYR A 73 19.10 10.97 -25.94
C TYR A 73 18.65 11.42 -27.35
N LEU A 74 18.27 12.68 -27.49
CA LEU A 74 17.88 13.25 -28.79
C LEU A 74 19.00 13.13 -29.82
N HIS A 75 20.23 13.51 -29.42
CA HIS A 75 21.39 13.39 -30.30
C HIS A 75 21.68 11.94 -30.71
N LYS A 76 21.60 11.01 -29.78
CA LYS A 76 21.79 9.59 -30.04
C LYS A 76 20.73 9.05 -31.00
N ARG A 77 19.46 9.40 -30.79
CA ARG A 77 18.33 9.00 -31.63
C ARG A 77 18.46 9.54 -33.06
N GLU A 78 18.83 10.82 -33.20
CA GLU A 78 19.11 11.42 -34.53
C GLU A 78 20.21 10.69 -35.26
N LYS A 79 21.28 10.32 -34.57
CA LYS A 79 22.45 9.64 -35.17
C LYS A 79 22.18 8.20 -35.56
N GLU A 80 21.41 7.45 -34.76
CA GLU A 80 21.16 6.02 -35.01
C GLU A 80 19.88 5.73 -35.81
N GLY A 81 18.98 6.71 -35.93
CA GLY A 81 17.72 6.56 -36.68
C GLY A 81 16.70 5.61 -36.02
N ALA A 82 17.01 5.01 -34.88
CA ALA A 82 16.16 4.07 -34.16
C ALA A 82 16.27 4.28 -32.65
N ALA A 83 15.19 4.02 -31.93
CA ALA A 83 15.18 3.99 -30.47
C ALA A 83 15.68 2.63 -29.95
N ALA A 84 15.90 2.54 -28.62
CA ALA A 84 16.18 1.29 -27.94
C ALA A 84 14.89 0.44 -27.76
N ASP A 85 15.08 -0.87 -27.53
CA ASP A 85 13.99 -1.80 -27.24
C ASP A 85 13.48 -1.63 -25.81
N CYS A 86 14.35 -1.10 -24.91
CA CYS A 86 14.05 -0.93 -23.50
C CYS A 86 14.86 0.25 -22.93
N PHE A 87 14.24 0.97 -22.00
CA PHE A 87 14.87 2.03 -21.25
C PHE A 87 14.89 1.69 -19.75
N ALA A 88 15.96 2.13 -19.07
CA ALA A 88 16.04 2.11 -17.61
C ALA A 88 16.79 3.36 -17.12
N GLY A 89 16.50 3.77 -15.90
CA GLY A 89 17.20 4.92 -15.31
C GLY A 89 17.45 4.70 -13.83
N HIS A 90 18.59 5.17 -13.34
CA HIS A 90 18.90 5.08 -11.92
C HIS A 90 18.37 6.31 -11.19
N SER A 91 17.43 6.13 -10.27
CA SER A 91 16.80 7.23 -9.52
C SER A 91 16.27 8.34 -10.46
N LEU A 92 16.91 9.49 -10.49
CA LEU A 92 16.57 10.58 -11.41
C LEU A 92 16.51 10.15 -12.88
N GLY A 93 17.41 9.29 -13.31
CA GLY A 93 17.47 8.78 -14.68
C GLY A 93 16.21 8.06 -15.14
N GLU A 94 15.37 7.60 -14.21
CA GLU A 94 14.07 6.98 -14.52
C GLU A 94 13.12 7.99 -15.20
N PHE A 95 13.21 9.28 -14.88
CA PHE A 95 12.46 10.34 -15.58
C PHE A 95 12.93 10.48 -17.03
N ASN A 96 14.24 10.35 -17.29
CA ASN A 96 14.77 10.33 -18.65
C ASN A 96 14.33 9.08 -19.42
N ALA A 97 14.29 7.92 -18.77
CA ALA A 97 13.81 6.68 -19.36
C ALA A 97 12.33 6.78 -19.75
N LEU A 98 11.48 7.36 -18.90
CA LEU A 98 10.07 7.62 -19.17
C LEU A 98 9.89 8.66 -20.30
N HIS A 99 10.67 9.75 -20.28
CA HIS A 99 10.68 10.73 -21.38
C HIS A 99 11.07 10.08 -22.72
N ALA A 100 12.09 9.23 -22.73
CA ALA A 100 12.53 8.51 -23.92
C ALA A 100 11.49 7.51 -24.44
N ALA A 101 10.60 7.03 -23.57
CA ALA A 101 9.45 6.20 -23.90
C ALA A 101 8.16 6.99 -24.20
N ASP A 102 8.26 8.31 -24.44
CA ASP A 102 7.16 9.22 -24.77
C ASP A 102 6.10 9.41 -23.65
N ALA A 103 6.42 9.10 -22.40
CA ALA A 103 5.52 9.30 -21.25
C ALA A 103 5.03 10.75 -21.11
N PHE A 104 5.90 11.68 -21.38
CA PHE A 104 5.67 13.14 -21.35
C PHE A 104 6.70 13.86 -22.25
N ASP A 105 6.42 15.12 -22.59
CA ASP A 105 7.32 15.94 -23.38
C ASP A 105 8.52 16.47 -22.55
N PHE A 106 9.43 17.16 -23.24
CA PHE A 106 10.65 17.67 -22.61
C PHE A 106 10.36 18.69 -21.51
N GLU A 107 9.47 19.66 -21.79
CA GLU A 107 9.10 20.73 -20.85
C GLU A 107 8.46 20.16 -19.57
N THR A 108 7.53 19.24 -19.73
CA THR A 108 6.91 18.53 -18.60
C THR A 108 7.95 17.79 -17.78
N GLY A 109 8.90 17.11 -18.42
CA GLY A 109 10.00 16.43 -17.77
C GLY A 109 10.90 17.35 -16.95
N VAL A 110 11.27 18.52 -17.52
CA VAL A 110 12.06 19.55 -16.82
C VAL A 110 11.30 20.06 -15.58
N ALA A 111 10.00 20.38 -15.74
CA ALA A 111 9.16 20.87 -14.64
C ALA A 111 9.03 19.84 -13.50
N LEU A 112 8.75 18.58 -13.83
CA LEU A 112 8.65 17.50 -12.85
C LEU A 112 9.94 17.31 -12.08
N VAL A 113 11.08 17.29 -12.77
CA VAL A 113 12.39 17.05 -12.15
C VAL A 113 12.87 18.26 -11.34
N ALA A 114 12.58 19.48 -11.79
CA ALA A 114 12.83 20.69 -11.01
C ALA A 114 12.04 20.68 -9.69
N GLN A 115 10.77 20.32 -9.75
CA GLN A 115 9.93 20.20 -8.57
C GLN A 115 10.42 19.08 -7.63
N ARG A 116 10.74 17.89 -8.18
CA ARG A 116 11.33 16.78 -7.43
C ARG A 116 12.61 17.20 -6.70
N GLY A 117 13.55 17.83 -7.43
CA GLY A 117 14.80 18.32 -6.86
C GLY A 117 14.60 19.33 -5.74
N ARG A 118 13.66 20.25 -5.90
CA ARG A 118 13.28 21.24 -4.89
C ARG A 118 12.72 20.58 -3.64
N LEU A 119 11.71 19.71 -3.77
CA LEU A 119 11.11 19.02 -2.64
C LEU A 119 12.13 18.14 -1.89
N MET A 120 12.94 17.37 -2.61
CA MET A 120 13.99 16.54 -2.01
C MET A 120 15.06 17.36 -1.31
N SER A 121 15.36 18.57 -1.77
CA SER A 121 16.32 19.46 -1.12
C SER A 121 15.80 20.07 0.20
N GLN A 122 14.49 20.13 0.38
CA GLN A 122 13.80 20.63 1.56
C GLN A 122 13.51 19.53 2.59
N ALA A 123 13.79 18.28 2.26
CA ALA A 123 13.61 17.16 3.18
C ALA A 123 14.44 17.30 4.47
N PRO A 124 14.04 16.65 5.56
CA PRO A 124 14.82 16.62 6.78
C PRO A 124 16.28 16.21 6.53
N LYS A 125 17.21 16.83 7.26
CA LYS A 125 18.65 16.49 7.16
C LYS A 125 18.87 15.01 7.40
N GLY A 126 19.63 14.39 6.52
CA GLY A 126 19.98 12.99 6.57
C GLY A 126 21.27 12.73 5.79
N ALA A 127 21.67 11.49 5.73
CA ALA A 127 22.88 11.08 5.06
C ALA A 127 22.71 9.74 4.36
N MET A 128 23.63 9.46 3.44
CA MET A 128 23.74 8.18 2.74
C MET A 128 25.18 7.71 2.72
N ALA A 129 25.38 6.39 2.68
CA ALA A 129 26.69 5.81 2.52
C ALA A 129 26.65 4.55 1.65
N ALA A 130 27.69 4.37 0.84
CA ALA A 130 27.90 3.16 0.07
C ALA A 130 28.64 2.12 0.91
N VAL A 131 28.05 0.94 1.07
CA VAL A 131 28.64 -0.25 1.66
C VAL A 131 29.14 -1.12 0.51
N ILE A 132 30.45 -1.22 0.36
CA ILE A 132 31.11 -1.92 -0.75
C ILE A 132 31.82 -3.16 -0.21
N GLY A 133 31.54 -4.32 -0.83
CA GLY A 133 32.06 -5.62 -0.41
C GLY A 133 31.00 -6.52 0.22
N LEU A 134 29.81 -5.99 0.51
CA LEU A 134 28.67 -6.75 1.04
C LEU A 134 27.45 -6.62 0.13
N GLY A 135 26.75 -7.74 -0.07
CA GLY A 135 25.46 -7.78 -0.77
C GLY A 135 24.31 -7.30 0.11
N GLU A 136 23.19 -6.95 -0.53
CA GLU A 136 22.01 -6.38 0.11
C GLU A 136 21.50 -7.24 1.28
N GLU A 137 21.38 -8.55 1.11
CA GLU A 137 20.89 -9.46 2.17
C GLU A 137 21.77 -9.39 3.42
N ARG A 138 23.09 -9.36 3.25
CA ARG A 138 24.03 -9.25 4.37
C ARG A 138 23.97 -7.90 5.06
N VAL A 139 23.80 -6.81 4.28
CA VAL A 139 23.59 -5.46 4.82
C VAL A 139 22.30 -5.41 5.64
N ARG A 140 21.19 -5.94 5.11
CA ARG A 140 19.92 -6.01 5.85
C ARG A 140 20.02 -6.85 7.12
N ALA A 141 20.70 -7.99 7.08
CA ALA A 141 20.89 -8.85 8.25
C ALA A 141 21.71 -8.14 9.35
N LEU A 142 22.75 -7.40 8.98
CA LEU A 142 23.55 -6.61 9.94
C LEU A 142 22.72 -5.49 10.57
N LEU A 143 21.94 -4.76 9.80
CA LEU A 143 21.04 -3.72 10.30
C LEU A 143 19.98 -4.30 11.24
N ALA A 144 19.34 -5.40 10.86
CA ALA A 144 18.31 -6.07 11.68
C ALA A 144 18.84 -6.58 13.02
N GLY A 145 20.12 -6.97 13.10
CA GLY A 145 20.80 -7.41 14.34
C GLY A 145 21.47 -6.28 15.13
N SER A 146 21.24 -5.01 14.77
CA SER A 146 21.91 -3.86 15.37
C SER A 146 20.95 -2.88 16.05
N GLU A 147 21.50 -1.87 16.72
CA GLU A 147 20.75 -0.74 17.28
C GLU A 147 20.26 0.27 16.23
N PHE A 148 20.75 0.18 14.98
CA PHE A 148 20.50 1.15 13.90
C PHE A 148 19.15 0.92 13.19
N THR A 149 18.05 1.10 13.93
CA THR A 149 16.68 0.80 13.45
C THR A 149 16.12 1.83 12.47
N ARG A 150 16.77 2.99 12.33
CA ARG A 150 16.33 4.07 11.43
C ARG A 150 17.17 4.16 10.15
N ILE A 151 17.98 3.14 9.84
CA ILE A 151 18.71 3.04 8.58
C ILE A 151 17.95 2.14 7.61
N ASP A 152 17.72 2.65 6.40
CA ASP A 152 17.09 1.93 5.31
C ASP A 152 18.13 1.61 4.22
N VAL A 153 17.88 0.54 3.45
CA VAL A 153 18.60 0.28 2.20
C VAL A 153 17.99 1.16 1.12
N ALA A 154 18.78 2.07 0.58
CA ALA A 154 18.38 3.04 -0.44
C ALA A 154 18.61 2.54 -1.87
N ASN A 155 19.76 1.87 -2.14
CA ASN A 155 20.07 1.36 -3.47
C ASN A 155 20.76 -0.01 -3.36
N ALA A 156 20.30 -0.97 -4.16
CA ALA A 156 21.03 -2.20 -4.46
C ALA A 156 21.66 -2.04 -5.85
N ASN A 157 22.95 -1.70 -5.92
CA ASN A 157 23.62 -1.31 -7.16
C ASN A 157 24.31 -2.48 -7.87
N SER A 158 24.85 -3.45 -7.13
CA SER A 158 25.45 -4.68 -7.65
C SER A 158 25.51 -5.75 -6.55
N ALA A 159 25.99 -6.94 -6.88
CA ALA A 159 26.15 -8.03 -5.92
C ALA A 159 26.88 -7.65 -4.61
N LEU A 160 27.79 -6.70 -4.69
CA LEU A 160 28.66 -6.27 -3.58
C LEU A 160 28.66 -4.75 -3.35
N GLN A 161 27.60 -4.05 -3.79
CA GLN A 161 27.47 -2.61 -3.56
C GLN A 161 26.04 -2.24 -3.22
N THR A 162 25.84 -1.90 -1.95
CA THR A 162 24.56 -1.46 -1.38
C THR A 162 24.70 -0.06 -0.82
N VAL A 163 23.72 0.80 -0.99
CA VAL A 163 23.70 2.13 -0.37
C VAL A 163 22.67 2.13 0.75
N VAL A 164 23.08 2.66 1.90
CA VAL A 164 22.23 2.85 3.07
C VAL A 164 21.91 4.32 3.28
N SER A 165 20.76 4.63 3.87
CA SER A 165 20.22 5.97 4.02
C SER A 165 19.51 6.10 5.37
N GLY A 166 19.71 7.23 6.07
CA GLY A 166 19.12 7.46 7.39
C GLY A 166 19.57 8.77 8.04
N PRO A 167 19.29 8.95 9.34
CA PRO A 167 19.78 10.09 10.11
C PRO A 167 21.30 10.17 10.11
N CYS A 168 21.84 11.40 10.08
CA CYS A 168 23.29 11.63 9.98
C CYS A 168 24.09 10.92 11.06
N ASP A 169 23.61 10.96 12.30
CA ASP A 169 24.23 10.35 13.48
C ASP A 169 24.32 8.82 13.37
N GLU A 170 23.24 8.17 12.91
CA GLU A 170 23.26 6.71 12.73
C GLU A 170 24.10 6.27 11.53
N ILE A 171 24.09 7.04 10.43
CA ILE A 171 24.95 6.77 9.26
C ILE A 171 26.42 6.93 9.61
N GLU A 172 26.79 7.81 10.54
CA GLU A 172 28.17 7.92 11.03
C GLU A 172 28.55 6.74 11.93
N ARG A 173 27.69 6.40 12.88
CA ARG A 173 27.97 5.36 13.87
C ARG A 173 27.99 3.94 13.29
N CYS A 174 27.14 3.66 12.28
CA CYS A 174 27.07 2.33 11.67
C CYS A 174 28.29 1.98 10.80
N GLU A 175 29.18 2.92 10.48
CA GLU A 175 30.42 2.67 9.76
C GLU A 175 31.26 1.55 10.40
N ALA A 176 31.48 1.63 11.72
CA ALA A 176 32.28 0.65 12.44
C ALA A 176 31.73 -0.79 12.30
N MET A 177 30.40 -0.95 12.30
CA MET A 177 29.74 -2.23 12.12
C MET A 177 30.01 -2.82 10.73
N PHE A 178 29.88 -2.02 9.68
CA PHE A 178 30.09 -2.48 8.32
C PHE A 178 31.56 -2.75 8.01
N VAL A 179 32.47 -1.91 8.54
CA VAL A 179 33.92 -2.11 8.42
C VAL A 179 34.36 -3.40 9.15
N ALA A 180 33.85 -3.66 10.35
CA ALA A 180 34.09 -4.90 11.07
C ALA A 180 33.56 -6.14 10.34
N ALA A 181 32.52 -5.99 9.52
CA ALA A 181 32.00 -7.04 8.64
C ALA A 181 32.77 -7.20 7.32
N GLY A 182 33.87 -6.45 7.12
CA GLY A 182 34.74 -6.54 5.96
C GLY A 182 34.36 -5.61 4.78
N ALA A 183 33.45 -4.67 4.98
CA ALA A 183 33.07 -3.72 3.94
C ALA A 183 33.97 -2.46 3.92
N ARG A 184 34.11 -1.87 2.76
CA ARG A 184 34.52 -0.47 2.64
C ARG A 184 33.29 0.42 2.74
N TYR A 185 33.30 1.37 3.66
CA TYR A 185 32.23 2.32 3.89
C TYR A 185 32.58 3.69 3.31
N VAL A 186 31.71 4.25 2.48
CA VAL A 186 31.99 5.53 1.80
C VAL A 186 30.77 6.45 1.91
N ARG A 187 30.93 7.55 2.64
CA ARG A 187 29.91 8.61 2.72
C ARG A 187 29.64 9.20 1.35
N ILE A 188 28.35 9.38 1.03
CA ILE A 188 27.90 10.02 -0.20
C ILE A 188 27.58 11.48 0.12
N ASN A 189 28.02 12.40 -0.74
CA ASN A 189 27.77 13.84 -0.56
C ASN A 189 26.32 14.19 -0.94
N VAL A 190 25.41 14.02 0.02
CA VAL A 190 23.99 14.37 -0.09
C VAL A 190 23.51 14.99 1.22
N SER A 191 22.43 15.78 1.16
CA SER A 191 21.91 16.53 2.31
C SER A 191 20.76 15.86 3.04
N ALA A 192 20.20 14.78 2.47
CA ALA A 192 19.01 14.11 3.02
C ALA A 192 19.09 12.59 2.83
N ALA A 193 18.23 11.87 3.53
CA ALA A 193 18.15 10.41 3.48
C ALA A 193 17.27 9.94 2.31
N PHE A 194 17.78 10.06 1.07
CA PHE A 194 17.02 9.69 -0.14
C PHE A 194 16.71 8.21 -0.19
N HIS A 195 15.60 7.86 -0.87
CA HIS A 195 15.13 6.49 -1.05
C HIS A 195 14.90 5.73 0.26
N SER A 196 14.38 6.42 1.27
CA SER A 196 14.11 5.89 2.60
C SER A 196 12.74 6.35 3.13
N ARG A 197 12.35 5.78 4.27
CA ARG A 197 11.11 6.19 4.99
C ARG A 197 11.03 7.69 5.27
N PHE A 198 12.16 8.38 5.35
CA PHE A 198 12.25 9.83 5.61
C PHE A 198 11.87 10.69 4.40
N MET A 199 11.63 10.07 3.23
CA MET A 199 11.18 10.75 2.03
C MET A 199 9.66 10.65 1.81
N ARG A 200 8.88 10.09 2.74
CA ARG A 200 7.44 9.91 2.57
C ARG A 200 6.68 11.22 2.39
N ASP A 201 7.00 12.23 3.20
CA ASP A 201 6.37 13.55 3.08
C ASP A 201 6.69 14.21 1.73
N VAL A 202 7.90 14.00 1.23
CA VAL A 202 8.32 14.45 -0.12
C VAL A 202 7.58 13.68 -1.21
N GLU A 203 7.39 12.38 -1.04
CA GLU A 203 6.61 11.53 -1.95
C GLU A 203 5.15 12.03 -2.03
N GLU A 204 4.50 12.30 -0.89
CA GLU A 204 3.12 12.82 -0.84
C GLU A 204 2.99 14.19 -1.51
N GLN A 205 3.91 15.11 -1.24
CA GLN A 205 3.94 16.42 -1.89
C GLN A 205 4.18 16.31 -3.40
N PHE A 206 5.05 15.39 -3.82
CA PHE A 206 5.30 15.15 -5.24
C PHE A 206 4.11 14.47 -5.93
N ALA A 207 3.38 13.59 -5.24
CA ALA A 207 2.15 12.98 -5.75
C ALA A 207 1.11 14.04 -6.16
N ALA A 208 0.95 15.11 -5.37
CA ALA A 208 0.05 16.20 -5.69
C ALA A 208 0.47 16.94 -6.98
N GLN A 209 1.76 17.07 -7.26
CA GLN A 209 2.26 17.67 -8.50
C GLN A 209 2.04 16.77 -9.70
N VAL A 210 2.29 15.47 -9.53
CA VAL A 210 2.12 14.45 -10.59
C VAL A 210 0.65 14.28 -10.97
N ALA A 211 -0.29 14.46 -10.04
CA ALA A 211 -1.74 14.33 -10.29
C ALA A 211 -2.28 15.31 -11.34
N GLY A 212 -1.64 16.48 -11.51
CA GLY A 212 -2.01 17.48 -12.52
C GLY A 212 -1.39 17.25 -13.91
N VAL A 213 -0.52 16.23 -14.06
CA VAL A 213 0.22 15.97 -15.28
C VAL A 213 -0.46 14.89 -16.12
N GLN A 214 -0.63 15.14 -17.41
CA GLN A 214 -1.11 14.13 -18.35
C GLN A 214 0.04 13.25 -18.84
N PHE A 215 0.00 11.99 -18.45
CA PHE A 215 0.94 10.98 -18.92
C PHE A 215 0.36 10.22 -20.11
N ARG A 216 1.21 9.93 -21.10
CA ARG A 216 0.84 9.16 -22.29
C ARG A 216 1.15 7.68 -22.09
N PRO A 217 0.49 6.76 -22.81
CA PRO A 217 0.90 5.36 -22.86
C PRO A 217 2.36 5.22 -23.31
N LEU A 218 3.11 4.35 -22.64
CA LEU A 218 4.53 4.15 -22.97
C LEU A 218 4.70 3.54 -24.36
N ALA A 219 5.51 4.17 -25.19
CA ALA A 219 5.86 3.70 -26.54
C ALA A 219 6.90 2.58 -26.54
N ALA A 220 7.66 2.41 -25.44
CA ALA A 220 8.68 1.39 -25.27
C ALA A 220 8.71 0.86 -23.81
N GLU A 221 9.35 -0.28 -23.59
CA GLU A 221 9.51 -0.84 -22.25
C GLU A 221 10.43 0.06 -21.39
N VAL A 222 9.99 0.38 -20.17
CA VAL A 222 10.78 1.09 -19.15
C VAL A 222 10.82 0.25 -17.89
N ILE A 223 12.00 0.07 -17.28
CA ILE A 223 12.15 -0.69 -16.04
C ILE A 223 12.00 0.23 -14.83
N SER A 224 11.09 -0.13 -13.91
CA SER A 224 10.86 0.62 -12.68
C SER A 224 11.90 0.32 -11.62
N ASN A 225 12.42 1.36 -10.97
CA ASN A 225 13.34 1.25 -9.83
C ASN A 225 12.70 0.54 -8.62
N CYS A 226 11.40 0.76 -8.39
CA CYS A 226 10.69 0.19 -7.24
C CYS A 226 10.48 -1.32 -7.37
N THR A 227 10.16 -1.80 -8.57
CA THR A 227 9.72 -3.18 -8.80
C THR A 227 10.77 -4.04 -9.50
N ALA A 228 11.81 -3.43 -10.09
CA ALA A 228 12.76 -4.07 -10.99
C ALA A 228 12.08 -4.79 -12.19
N ARG A 229 10.86 -4.41 -12.52
CA ARG A 229 10.02 -4.95 -13.61
C ARG A 229 9.63 -3.84 -14.57
N PRO A 230 9.16 -4.16 -15.79
CA PRO A 230 8.60 -3.15 -16.68
C PRO A 230 7.46 -2.37 -16.04
N TYR A 231 7.41 -1.08 -16.31
CA TYR A 231 6.22 -0.27 -16.05
C TYR A 231 5.03 -0.80 -16.84
N PRO A 232 3.79 -0.76 -16.31
CA PRO A 232 2.60 -0.94 -17.14
C PRO A 232 2.55 0.15 -18.21
N LYS A 233 1.86 -0.10 -19.33
CA LYS A 233 1.77 0.89 -20.43
C LYS A 233 1.01 2.16 -20.04
N THR A 234 0.09 2.06 -19.10
CA THR A 234 -0.75 3.15 -18.56
C THR A 234 -0.80 3.07 -17.04
N ASP A 235 -1.31 4.10 -16.40
CA ASP A 235 -1.58 4.14 -14.94
C ASP A 235 -0.35 3.88 -14.04
N TYR A 236 0.81 4.33 -14.49
CA TYR A 236 2.11 4.08 -13.85
C TYR A 236 2.62 5.23 -12.94
N GLN A 237 1.87 6.32 -12.83
CA GLN A 237 2.26 7.52 -12.09
C GLN A 237 2.57 7.22 -10.62
N SER A 238 1.81 6.32 -10.01
CA SER A 238 2.02 5.90 -8.61
C SER A 238 3.39 5.25 -8.40
N LEU A 239 3.89 4.46 -9.36
CA LEU A 239 5.22 3.86 -9.28
C LEU A 239 6.32 4.91 -9.38
N LEU A 240 6.15 5.92 -10.27
CA LEU A 240 7.08 7.04 -10.41
C LEU A 240 7.14 7.89 -9.13
N VAL A 241 6.01 8.13 -8.49
CA VAL A 241 5.94 8.86 -7.21
C VAL A 241 6.60 8.06 -6.09
N ARG A 242 6.27 6.79 -5.94
CA ARG A 242 6.84 5.90 -4.92
C ARG A 242 8.35 5.74 -4.99
N GLN A 243 8.95 5.94 -6.15
CA GLN A 243 10.40 5.89 -6.34
C GLN A 243 11.16 6.85 -5.40
N ILE A 244 10.53 7.94 -4.93
CA ILE A 244 11.15 8.93 -4.04
C ILE A 244 11.52 8.33 -2.68
N SER A 245 10.64 7.49 -2.10
CA SER A 245 10.83 6.88 -0.78
C SER A 245 11.24 5.40 -0.83
N GLN A 246 11.16 4.76 -2.00
CA GLN A 246 11.47 3.33 -2.15
C GLN A 246 12.90 3.10 -2.65
N PRO A 247 13.48 1.93 -2.34
CA PRO A 247 14.81 1.57 -2.81
C PRO A 247 14.93 1.52 -4.34
N VAL A 248 16.09 1.93 -4.86
CA VAL A 248 16.48 1.70 -6.25
C VAL A 248 17.01 0.27 -6.40
N ARG A 249 16.25 -0.62 -6.99
CA ARG A 249 16.57 -2.05 -7.19
C ARG A 249 17.36 -2.26 -8.48
N TRP A 250 18.48 -1.52 -8.64
CA TRP A 250 19.24 -1.50 -9.88
C TRP A 250 19.87 -2.85 -10.23
N TYR A 251 20.48 -3.52 -9.25
CA TYR A 251 21.09 -4.84 -9.43
C TYR A 251 20.08 -5.87 -9.94
N GLU A 252 18.90 -5.91 -9.35
CA GLU A 252 17.83 -6.81 -9.79
C GLU A 252 17.32 -6.42 -11.18
N SER A 253 17.10 -5.13 -11.45
CA SER A 253 16.64 -4.62 -12.74
C SER A 253 17.54 -5.06 -13.88
N MET A 254 18.85 -4.87 -13.73
CA MET A 254 19.82 -5.27 -14.76
C MET A 254 19.98 -6.80 -14.84
N SER A 255 19.96 -7.51 -13.73
CA SER A 255 20.01 -8.97 -13.72
C SER A 255 18.81 -9.60 -14.43
N ARG A 256 17.59 -9.04 -14.24
CA ARG A 256 16.39 -9.47 -14.97
C ARG A 256 16.49 -9.21 -16.48
N LEU A 257 17.08 -8.09 -16.89
CA LEU A 257 17.30 -7.82 -18.31
C LEU A 257 18.29 -8.82 -18.92
N LEU A 258 19.39 -9.12 -18.21
CA LEU A 258 20.39 -10.11 -18.65
C LEU A 258 19.82 -11.53 -18.74
N ALA A 259 18.93 -11.92 -17.82
CA ALA A 259 18.29 -13.23 -17.84
C ALA A 259 17.39 -13.44 -19.07
N ARG A 260 16.89 -12.36 -19.69
CA ARG A 260 16.05 -12.41 -20.90
C ARG A 260 16.85 -12.58 -22.21
N GLY A 261 18.18 -12.64 -22.15
CA GLY A 261 19.07 -12.82 -23.30
C GLY A 261 20.16 -11.76 -23.42
N PRO A 262 20.96 -11.81 -24.49
CA PRO A 262 22.05 -10.86 -24.70
C PRO A 262 21.56 -9.41 -24.79
N VAL A 263 22.20 -8.50 -24.02
CA VAL A 263 21.86 -7.08 -23.93
C VAL A 263 23.00 -6.23 -24.45
N ALA A 264 22.70 -5.32 -25.40
CA ALA A 264 23.58 -4.20 -25.78
C ALA A 264 23.20 -2.98 -24.96
N LEU A 265 23.88 -2.77 -23.82
CA LEU A 265 23.62 -1.63 -22.96
C LEU A 265 24.41 -0.40 -23.46
N THR A 266 23.72 0.76 -23.49
CA THR A 266 24.36 2.06 -23.74
C THR A 266 23.90 3.05 -22.68
N GLU A 267 24.84 3.69 -21.99
CA GLU A 267 24.57 4.79 -21.06
C GLU A 267 24.38 6.09 -21.82
N ILE A 268 23.29 6.81 -21.53
CA ILE A 268 22.89 8.05 -22.19
C ILE A 268 22.88 9.17 -21.16
N GLY A 269 23.85 10.03 -21.21
CA GLY A 269 24.00 11.13 -20.26
C GLY A 269 25.46 11.35 -19.88
N PRO A 270 25.73 12.14 -18.83
CA PRO A 270 27.07 12.43 -18.39
C PRO A 270 27.67 11.27 -17.58
N GLY A 271 28.96 10.98 -17.84
CA GLY A 271 29.71 9.92 -17.13
C GLY A 271 29.44 8.50 -17.66
N ASP A 272 29.91 7.52 -16.88
CA ASP A 272 29.90 6.09 -17.22
C ASP A 272 29.62 5.18 -16.01
N VAL A 273 28.95 5.72 -15.01
CA VAL A 273 28.69 5.06 -13.72
C VAL A 273 27.88 3.77 -13.90
N LEU A 274 26.83 3.83 -14.72
CA LEU A 274 25.97 2.68 -14.97
C LEU A 274 26.66 1.62 -15.84
N THR A 275 27.52 2.04 -16.74
CA THR A 275 28.38 1.16 -17.54
C THR A 275 29.32 0.34 -16.65
N HIS A 276 29.94 0.98 -15.65
CA HIS A 276 30.76 0.30 -14.67
C HIS A 276 29.96 -0.63 -13.75
N LEU A 277 28.77 -0.23 -13.34
CA LEU A 277 27.87 -1.12 -12.58
C LEU A 277 27.45 -2.32 -13.40
N GLN A 278 27.10 -2.12 -14.68
CA GLN A 278 26.74 -3.21 -15.60
C GLN A 278 27.85 -4.24 -15.72
N PHE A 279 29.10 -3.82 -15.86
CA PHE A 279 30.24 -4.74 -15.91
C PHE A 279 30.33 -5.62 -14.67
N LYS A 280 30.15 -5.05 -13.46
CA LYS A 280 30.11 -5.79 -12.20
C LYS A 280 28.93 -6.76 -12.12
N ILE A 281 27.77 -6.35 -12.61
CA ILE A 281 26.54 -7.16 -12.62
C ILE A 281 26.68 -8.33 -13.58
N GLN A 282 27.32 -8.15 -14.75
CA GLN A 282 27.57 -9.23 -15.70
C GLN A 282 28.52 -10.30 -15.14
N GLN A 283 29.48 -9.92 -14.29
CA GLN A 283 30.38 -10.87 -13.63
C GLN A 283 29.68 -11.70 -12.54
N ALA A 284 28.69 -11.13 -11.88
CA ALA A 284 27.91 -11.78 -10.82
C ALA A 284 26.43 -11.33 -10.91
N PRO A 285 25.69 -11.79 -11.91
CA PRO A 285 24.26 -11.48 -12.01
C PRO A 285 23.51 -12.15 -10.85
N MET A 286 22.51 -11.45 -10.32
CA MET A 286 21.61 -12.05 -9.35
C MET A 286 20.98 -13.30 -9.96
N ALA A 287 20.99 -14.41 -9.25
CA ALA A 287 20.25 -15.60 -9.65
C ALA A 287 18.76 -15.25 -9.62
N ILE A 288 18.26 -14.84 -10.76
CA ILE A 288 16.84 -14.66 -10.96
C ILE A 288 16.28 -16.07 -11.03
N ARG A 289 15.69 -16.57 -9.95
CA ARG A 289 14.75 -17.67 -10.09
C ARG A 289 13.67 -17.15 -11.02
N GLU A 290 13.69 -17.60 -12.27
CA GLU A 290 12.51 -17.51 -13.09
C GLU A 290 11.43 -18.28 -12.31
N GLU A 291 10.50 -17.58 -11.72
CA GLU A 291 9.16 -18.11 -11.62
C GLU A 291 8.86 -18.54 -13.05
N ALA A 292 8.71 -19.86 -13.27
CA ALA A 292 8.57 -20.50 -14.56
C ALA A 292 7.76 -19.58 -15.46
N SER A 293 8.31 -19.22 -16.62
CA SER A 293 7.82 -18.19 -17.51
C SER A 293 6.30 -18.25 -17.58
N ALA A 294 5.67 -17.45 -16.74
CA ALA A 294 4.27 -17.16 -16.95
C ALA A 294 4.19 -16.58 -18.37
N PRO A 295 3.28 -17.07 -19.21
CA PRO A 295 3.01 -16.46 -20.51
C PRO A 295 2.94 -14.94 -20.30
N PRO A 296 3.33 -14.11 -21.32
CA PRO A 296 3.40 -12.66 -21.18
C PRO A 296 2.17 -12.22 -20.40
N PRO A 297 2.31 -11.45 -19.28
CA PRO A 297 1.23 -11.32 -18.32
C PRO A 297 -0.02 -10.96 -19.11
N ARG A 298 -0.97 -11.89 -19.18
CA ARG A 298 -2.35 -11.50 -19.36
C ARG A 298 -2.51 -10.40 -18.33
N PRO A 299 -3.15 -9.24 -18.65
CA PRO A 299 -3.38 -8.20 -17.67
C PRO A 299 -3.74 -8.92 -16.37
N GLU A 300 -2.86 -8.84 -15.35
CA GLU A 300 -3.02 -9.66 -14.13
C GLU A 300 -4.45 -9.42 -13.69
N THR A 301 -5.28 -10.43 -13.82
CA THR A 301 -6.66 -10.33 -13.34
C THR A 301 -6.52 -9.96 -11.88
N PRO A 302 -7.01 -8.80 -11.47
CA PRO A 302 -6.79 -8.33 -10.10
C PRO A 302 -7.20 -9.45 -9.13
N ARG A 303 -6.35 -9.77 -8.16
CA ARG A 303 -6.66 -10.76 -7.13
C ARG A 303 -8.00 -10.39 -6.49
N THR A 304 -8.90 -11.33 -6.39
CA THR A 304 -10.20 -11.12 -5.76
C THR A 304 -10.04 -11.24 -4.25
N VAL A 305 -10.23 -10.14 -3.53
CA VAL A 305 -10.18 -10.09 -2.07
C VAL A 305 -11.60 -9.98 -1.53
N PHE A 306 -12.07 -11.01 -0.82
CA PHE A 306 -13.34 -10.92 -0.12
C PHE A 306 -13.17 -10.17 1.20
N MET A 307 -14.01 -9.16 1.43
CA MET A 307 -13.98 -8.35 2.63
C MET A 307 -15.20 -8.65 3.50
N TYR A 308 -14.98 -8.75 4.81
CA TYR A 308 -16.01 -9.00 5.81
C TYR A 308 -16.06 -7.85 6.81
N SER A 309 -17.21 -7.21 6.88
CA SER A 309 -17.44 -6.06 7.77
C SER A 309 -17.68 -6.49 9.22
N GLY A 310 -17.39 -5.58 10.13
CA GLY A 310 -17.68 -5.73 11.56
C GLY A 310 -18.94 -4.99 11.98
N GLN A 311 -19.03 -4.78 13.29
CA GLN A 311 -20.14 -4.11 13.94
C GLN A 311 -20.27 -2.64 13.46
N GLY A 312 -21.52 -2.16 13.36
CA GLY A 312 -21.88 -0.88 12.76
C GLY A 312 -22.48 -1.00 11.36
N SER A 313 -22.41 -2.21 10.74
CA SER A 313 -22.99 -2.48 9.41
C SER A 313 -24.33 -3.24 9.46
N GLN A 314 -24.77 -3.63 10.66
CA GLN A 314 -25.98 -4.45 10.88
C GLN A 314 -27.26 -3.62 10.80
N TYR A 315 -28.33 -4.30 10.36
CA TYR A 315 -29.71 -3.81 10.39
C TYR A 315 -30.69 -4.97 10.34
N PHE A 316 -31.93 -4.77 10.83
CA PHE A 316 -32.96 -5.78 10.74
C PHE A 316 -33.35 -6.07 9.29
N GLY A 317 -33.54 -7.35 8.96
CA GLY A 317 -33.88 -7.76 7.61
C GLY A 317 -32.70 -7.84 6.63
N MET A 318 -31.44 -7.65 7.06
CA MET A 318 -30.27 -7.77 6.19
C MET A 318 -30.25 -9.15 5.50
N GLY A 319 -30.04 -9.16 4.17
CA GLY A 319 -30.00 -10.37 3.36
C GLY A 319 -31.36 -11.05 3.15
N ARG A 320 -32.49 -10.48 3.60
CA ARG A 320 -33.85 -11.10 3.53
C ARG A 320 -34.24 -11.53 2.12
N GLU A 321 -34.03 -10.67 1.12
CA GLU A 321 -34.37 -10.99 -0.28
C GLU A 321 -33.61 -12.25 -0.76
N LEU A 322 -32.31 -12.37 -0.42
CA LEU A 322 -31.52 -13.56 -0.71
C LEU A 322 -32.01 -14.77 0.07
N TYR A 323 -32.36 -14.60 1.34
CA TYR A 323 -32.94 -15.69 2.15
C TYR A 323 -34.24 -16.25 1.55
N GLN A 324 -35.08 -15.38 1.01
CA GLN A 324 -36.34 -15.77 0.37
C GLN A 324 -36.15 -16.44 -0.99
N HIS A 325 -35.18 -15.95 -1.80
CA HIS A 325 -35.11 -16.28 -3.22
C HIS A 325 -33.83 -16.98 -3.68
N HIS A 326 -32.80 -17.11 -2.83
CA HIS A 326 -31.53 -17.77 -3.19
C HIS A 326 -31.33 -19.01 -2.29
N SER A 327 -31.38 -20.21 -2.89
CA SER A 327 -31.36 -21.48 -2.13
C SER A 327 -30.06 -21.65 -1.31
N VAL A 328 -28.91 -21.38 -1.89
CA VAL A 328 -27.60 -21.54 -1.22
C VAL A 328 -27.47 -20.58 -0.03
N PHE A 329 -27.87 -19.30 -0.21
CA PHE A 329 -27.86 -18.34 0.89
C PHE A 329 -28.76 -18.79 2.04
N ARG A 330 -30.00 -19.24 1.72
CA ARG A 330 -30.95 -19.73 2.70
C ARG A 330 -30.40 -20.92 3.49
N GLN A 331 -29.79 -21.90 2.80
CA GLN A 331 -29.23 -23.08 3.42
C GLN A 331 -28.09 -22.74 4.36
N ALA A 332 -27.17 -21.85 3.95
CA ALA A 332 -26.07 -21.38 4.77
C ALA A 332 -26.57 -20.61 6.02
N MET A 333 -27.55 -19.72 5.86
CA MET A 333 -28.18 -19.02 7.00
C MET A 333 -28.87 -19.99 7.97
N GLN A 334 -29.53 -21.04 7.46
CA GLN A 334 -30.16 -22.08 8.30
C GLN A 334 -29.10 -22.89 9.07
N SER A 335 -27.97 -23.22 8.45
CA SER A 335 -26.86 -23.88 9.14
C SER A 335 -26.32 -23.02 10.29
N CYS A 336 -26.07 -21.72 10.05
CA CYS A 336 -25.65 -20.79 11.11
C CYS A 336 -26.73 -20.66 12.21
N ALA A 337 -28.02 -20.57 11.84
CA ALA A 337 -29.11 -20.47 12.79
C ALA A 337 -29.26 -21.74 13.66
N GLY A 338 -28.99 -22.92 13.10
CA GLY A 338 -28.96 -24.17 13.84
C GLY A 338 -27.88 -24.17 14.92
N VAL A 339 -26.66 -23.75 14.58
CA VAL A 339 -25.55 -23.60 15.55
C VAL A 339 -25.91 -22.56 16.62
N TYR A 340 -26.40 -21.39 16.21
CA TYR A 340 -26.78 -20.33 17.14
C TYR A 340 -27.89 -20.79 18.11
N GLY A 341 -28.90 -21.46 17.59
CA GLY A 341 -30.03 -22.00 18.40
C GLY A 341 -29.56 -23.02 19.42
N ALA A 342 -28.66 -23.93 19.03
CA ALA A 342 -28.06 -24.91 19.95
C ALA A 342 -27.27 -24.27 21.09
N LEU A 343 -26.59 -23.15 20.80
CA LEU A 343 -25.74 -22.44 21.79
C LEU A 343 -26.54 -21.50 22.71
N THR A 344 -27.61 -20.91 22.22
CA THR A 344 -28.29 -19.80 22.92
C THR A 344 -29.76 -20.09 23.29
N GLY A 345 -30.35 -21.09 22.69
CA GLY A 345 -31.81 -21.35 22.79
C GLY A 345 -32.67 -20.32 22.03
N ARG A 346 -32.07 -19.39 21.25
CA ARG A 346 -32.76 -18.33 20.51
C ARG A 346 -32.90 -18.71 19.03
N ASP A 347 -33.87 -18.12 18.35
CA ASP A 347 -34.05 -18.26 16.90
C ASP A 347 -33.47 -17.03 16.16
N LEU A 348 -32.29 -17.20 15.57
CA LEU A 348 -31.57 -16.15 14.82
C LEU A 348 -32.42 -15.57 13.68
N LEU A 349 -33.11 -16.45 12.93
CA LEU A 349 -33.83 -16.05 11.72
C LEU A 349 -35.16 -15.37 12.06
N ALA A 350 -35.90 -15.90 13.06
CA ALA A 350 -37.13 -15.27 13.52
C ALA A 350 -36.86 -13.85 14.05
N GLU A 351 -35.79 -13.67 14.84
CA GLU A 351 -35.44 -12.37 15.40
C GLU A 351 -34.90 -11.42 14.35
N LEU A 352 -34.01 -11.87 13.46
CA LEU A 352 -33.39 -11.03 12.43
C LEU A 352 -34.39 -10.55 11.37
N TYR A 353 -35.38 -11.41 11.06
CA TYR A 353 -36.37 -11.16 10.02
C TYR A 353 -37.75 -10.76 10.55
N ASP A 354 -37.83 -10.32 11.81
CA ASP A 354 -39.05 -9.76 12.37
C ASP A 354 -39.41 -8.45 11.66
N GLU A 355 -40.57 -8.44 10.97
CA GLU A 355 -41.04 -7.26 10.23
C GLU A 355 -41.41 -6.10 11.15
N SER A 356 -41.85 -6.39 12.37
CA SER A 356 -42.21 -5.32 13.32
C SER A 356 -41.01 -4.48 13.76
N ARG A 357 -39.78 -5.02 13.63
CA ARG A 357 -38.55 -4.40 14.04
C ARG A 357 -37.72 -3.81 12.88
N ARG A 358 -38.28 -3.77 11.67
CA ARG A 358 -37.58 -3.36 10.46
C ARG A 358 -36.92 -1.99 10.56
N HIS A 359 -37.46 -1.08 11.35
CA HIS A 359 -37.00 0.29 11.52
C HIS A 359 -36.23 0.51 12.83
N ASP A 360 -36.11 -0.53 13.65
CA ASP A 360 -35.35 -0.45 14.91
C ASP A 360 -33.84 -0.52 14.64
N GLU A 361 -33.06 0.02 15.56
CA GLU A 361 -31.62 -0.21 15.59
C GLU A 361 -31.30 -1.59 16.15
N LEU A 362 -30.44 -2.35 15.46
CA LEU A 362 -30.00 -3.68 15.90
C LEU A 362 -28.78 -3.54 16.82
N THR A 363 -29.02 -3.23 18.10
CA THR A 363 -27.97 -2.98 19.11
C THR A 363 -27.66 -4.17 20.02
N ASP A 364 -28.56 -5.18 20.11
CA ASP A 364 -28.31 -6.41 20.89
C ASP A 364 -27.14 -7.21 20.29
N ILE A 365 -26.00 -7.23 20.98
CA ILE A 365 -24.79 -7.90 20.51
C ILE A 365 -24.93 -9.43 20.44
N LEU A 366 -25.82 -10.03 21.23
CA LEU A 366 -26.11 -11.47 21.14
C LEU A 366 -26.90 -11.85 19.87
N LEU A 367 -27.49 -10.88 19.20
CA LEU A 367 -28.12 -11.04 17.91
C LEU A 367 -27.25 -10.50 16.78
N SER A 368 -26.72 -9.27 16.92
CA SER A 368 -26.01 -8.58 15.84
C SER A 368 -24.70 -9.25 15.46
N HIS A 369 -23.91 -9.75 16.43
CA HIS A 369 -22.64 -10.42 16.13
C HIS A 369 -22.84 -11.73 15.37
N PRO A 370 -23.65 -12.69 15.85
CA PRO A 370 -23.93 -13.93 15.09
C PRO A 370 -24.61 -13.65 13.75
N ALA A 371 -25.49 -12.65 13.66
CA ALA A 371 -26.14 -12.29 12.41
C ALA A 371 -25.15 -11.75 11.37
N LEU A 372 -24.22 -10.84 11.76
CA LEU A 372 -23.16 -10.33 10.88
C LEU A 372 -22.25 -11.46 10.38
N PHE A 373 -21.82 -12.34 11.29
CA PHE A 373 -21.06 -13.53 10.92
C PHE A 373 -21.82 -14.38 9.90
N SER A 374 -23.09 -14.70 10.17
CA SER A 374 -23.93 -15.55 9.32
C SER A 374 -24.14 -14.95 7.93
N ILE A 375 -24.34 -13.63 7.82
CA ILE A 375 -24.46 -12.93 6.53
C ILE A 375 -23.16 -13.06 5.72
N GLY A 376 -22.01 -12.74 6.32
CA GLY A 376 -20.72 -12.81 5.62
C GLY A 376 -20.38 -14.23 5.16
N TYR A 377 -20.62 -15.22 6.02
CA TYR A 377 -20.45 -16.63 5.68
C TYR A 377 -21.41 -17.07 4.56
N SER A 378 -22.70 -16.73 4.65
CA SER A 378 -23.70 -17.12 3.64
C SER A 378 -23.46 -16.47 2.29
N LEU A 379 -23.04 -15.19 2.25
CA LEU A 379 -22.62 -14.52 1.01
C LEU A 379 -21.39 -15.19 0.39
N THR A 380 -20.45 -15.65 1.22
CA THR A 380 -19.32 -16.44 0.72
C THR A 380 -19.77 -17.71 0.03
N GLN A 381 -20.73 -18.47 0.62
CA GLN A 381 -21.26 -19.67 -0.02
C GLN A 381 -21.93 -19.36 -1.37
N VAL A 382 -22.66 -18.25 -1.47
CA VAL A 382 -23.23 -17.78 -2.74
C VAL A 382 -22.15 -17.50 -3.77
N MET A 383 -21.07 -16.81 -3.40
CA MET A 383 -19.94 -16.53 -4.32
C MET A 383 -19.30 -17.84 -4.80
N LEU A 384 -19.04 -18.77 -3.89
CA LEU A 384 -18.42 -20.06 -4.20
C LEU A 384 -19.29 -20.94 -5.11
N ASP A 385 -20.62 -20.96 -4.91
CA ASP A 385 -21.58 -21.63 -5.78
C ASP A 385 -21.57 -21.04 -7.19
N GLY A 386 -21.52 -19.71 -7.30
CA GLY A 386 -21.32 -18.98 -8.55
C GLY A 386 -19.92 -19.09 -9.14
N LYS A 387 -19.06 -19.98 -8.62
CA LYS A 387 -17.67 -20.25 -9.04
C LYS A 387 -16.73 -19.05 -8.90
N VAL A 388 -17.10 -18.03 -8.17
CA VAL A 388 -16.22 -16.91 -7.79
C VAL A 388 -15.48 -17.29 -6.52
N ARG A 389 -14.16 -17.42 -6.63
CA ARG A 389 -13.29 -17.78 -5.49
C ARG A 389 -12.42 -16.60 -5.10
N PRO A 390 -12.17 -16.40 -3.81
CA PRO A 390 -11.21 -15.39 -3.37
C PRO A 390 -9.78 -15.89 -3.53
N ASP A 391 -8.88 -14.97 -3.88
CA ASP A 391 -7.42 -15.19 -3.82
C ASP A 391 -6.87 -14.83 -2.44
N ALA A 392 -7.58 -13.96 -1.71
CA ALA A 392 -7.29 -13.57 -0.34
C ALA A 392 -8.56 -13.07 0.37
N LEU A 393 -8.47 -12.94 1.68
CA LEU A 393 -9.57 -12.50 2.54
C LEU A 393 -9.13 -11.27 3.34
N LEU A 394 -10.06 -10.37 3.66
CA LEU A 394 -9.83 -9.23 4.53
C LEU A 394 -10.94 -9.18 5.59
N GLY A 395 -10.54 -9.33 6.85
CA GLY A 395 -11.45 -9.17 7.98
C GLY A 395 -11.35 -7.78 8.60
N TYR A 396 -12.49 -7.16 8.86
CA TYR A 396 -12.58 -5.92 9.63
C TYR A 396 -13.28 -6.19 10.96
N SER A 397 -12.53 -6.07 12.07
CA SER A 397 -13.07 -6.32 13.42
C SER A 397 -13.78 -7.70 13.49
N LEU A 398 -15.06 -7.76 13.83
CA LEU A 398 -15.85 -9.01 13.86
C LEU A 398 -15.75 -9.82 12.55
N GLY A 399 -15.58 -9.16 11.40
CA GLY A 399 -15.42 -9.84 10.11
C GLY A 399 -14.17 -10.73 10.03
N GLU A 400 -13.21 -10.60 10.95
CA GLU A 400 -12.04 -11.48 11.00
C GLU A 400 -12.39 -12.91 11.39
N TYR A 401 -13.48 -13.12 12.13
CA TYR A 401 -14.00 -14.47 12.42
C TYR A 401 -14.52 -15.16 11.16
N VAL A 402 -15.23 -14.43 10.30
CA VAL A 402 -15.67 -14.96 9.00
C VAL A 402 -14.47 -15.27 8.12
N ALA A 403 -13.52 -14.34 8.01
CA ALA A 403 -12.29 -14.55 7.24
C ALA A 403 -11.50 -15.78 7.73
N ALA A 404 -11.37 -15.99 9.03
CA ALA A 404 -10.70 -17.14 9.61
C ALA A 404 -11.44 -18.46 9.29
N THR A 405 -12.78 -18.45 9.32
CA THR A 405 -13.60 -19.63 8.96
C THR A 405 -13.44 -19.99 7.48
N VAL A 406 -13.54 -18.99 6.60
CA VAL A 406 -13.38 -19.19 5.15
C VAL A 406 -11.96 -19.62 4.78
N ALA A 407 -10.95 -19.16 5.53
CA ALA A 407 -9.57 -19.60 5.39
C ALA A 407 -9.30 -21.01 5.95
N GLY A 408 -10.29 -21.66 6.57
CA GLY A 408 -10.15 -23.00 7.16
C GLY A 408 -9.40 -23.03 8.50
N VAL A 409 -9.29 -21.89 9.20
CA VAL A 409 -8.65 -21.82 10.53
C VAL A 409 -9.54 -22.41 11.60
N LEU A 410 -10.85 -22.12 11.55
CA LEU A 410 -11.87 -22.62 12.46
C LEU A 410 -12.99 -23.31 11.68
N SER A 411 -13.66 -24.28 12.31
CA SER A 411 -14.94 -24.78 11.81
C SER A 411 -16.03 -23.71 11.90
N LEU A 412 -17.15 -23.89 11.21
CA LEU A 412 -18.31 -23.00 11.32
C LEU A 412 -18.82 -22.95 12.76
N GLU A 413 -18.92 -24.10 13.39
CA GLU A 413 -19.42 -24.28 14.75
C GLU A 413 -18.51 -23.58 15.77
N ASP A 414 -17.20 -23.80 15.68
CA ASP A 414 -16.22 -23.19 16.59
C ASP A 414 -16.16 -21.67 16.43
N ALA A 415 -16.17 -21.18 15.20
CA ALA A 415 -16.11 -19.75 14.92
C ALA A 415 -17.37 -19.01 15.40
N LEU A 416 -18.55 -19.55 15.08
CA LEU A 416 -19.80 -18.95 15.54
C LEU A 416 -19.96 -19.10 17.06
N GLY A 417 -19.50 -20.22 17.64
CA GLY A 417 -19.41 -20.43 19.10
C GLY A 417 -18.53 -19.37 19.76
N LEU A 418 -17.36 -19.08 19.19
CA LEU A 418 -16.47 -18.05 19.70
C LEU A 418 -17.07 -16.64 19.59
N VAL A 419 -17.79 -16.33 18.51
CA VAL A 419 -18.56 -15.08 18.35
C VAL A 419 -19.65 -14.94 19.40
N VAL A 420 -20.44 -15.99 19.64
CA VAL A 420 -21.49 -16.01 20.68
C VAL A 420 -20.87 -15.86 22.07
N ARG A 421 -19.76 -16.55 22.33
CA ARG A 421 -19.05 -16.45 23.61
C ARG A 421 -18.52 -15.03 23.86
N GLN A 422 -17.91 -14.42 22.86
CA GLN A 422 -17.47 -13.01 22.93
C GLN A 422 -18.65 -12.09 23.28
N ALA A 423 -19.76 -12.19 22.53
CA ALA A 423 -20.93 -11.35 22.78
C ALA A 423 -21.50 -11.55 24.18
N SER A 424 -21.54 -12.79 24.67
CA SER A 424 -22.01 -13.12 26.03
C SER A 424 -21.11 -12.51 27.11
N LEU A 425 -19.78 -12.64 26.98
CA LEU A 425 -18.84 -12.08 27.93
C LEU A 425 -18.89 -10.54 27.94
N VAL A 426 -18.93 -9.91 26.76
CA VAL A 426 -19.07 -8.45 26.66
C VAL A 426 -20.33 -7.97 27.34
N ARG A 427 -21.48 -8.59 27.08
CA ARG A 427 -22.76 -8.22 27.71
C ARG A 427 -22.75 -8.38 29.23
N GLN A 428 -22.03 -9.41 29.74
CA GLN A 428 -22.01 -9.72 31.19
C GLN A 428 -21.01 -8.87 31.96
N HIS A 429 -19.84 -8.56 31.37
CA HIS A 429 -18.70 -8.04 32.11
C HIS A 429 -18.13 -6.71 31.61
N ALA A 430 -18.41 -6.31 30.35
CA ALA A 430 -17.92 -5.04 29.86
C ALA A 430 -18.84 -3.89 30.29
N CYS A 431 -18.23 -2.79 30.70
CA CYS A 431 -18.97 -1.56 30.96
C CYS A 431 -19.68 -1.08 29.69
N GLY A 432 -20.85 -0.47 29.85
CA GLY A 432 -21.55 0.20 28.76
C GLY A 432 -20.68 1.31 28.15
N GLY A 433 -20.92 1.61 26.88
CA GLY A 433 -20.19 2.64 26.15
C GLY A 433 -20.68 2.72 24.72
N GLY A 434 -19.85 3.27 23.82
CA GLY A 434 -20.22 3.39 22.42
C GLY A 434 -19.00 3.64 21.53
N MET A 435 -19.31 3.93 20.29
CA MET A 435 -18.33 4.29 19.27
C MET A 435 -18.83 5.48 18.45
N LEU A 436 -17.95 6.42 18.15
CA LEU A 436 -18.25 7.61 17.36
C LEU A 436 -17.32 7.63 16.14
N THR A 437 -17.90 7.61 14.95
CA THR A 437 -17.15 7.86 13.72
C THR A 437 -17.01 9.36 13.50
N VAL A 438 -15.81 9.80 13.08
CA VAL A 438 -15.46 11.21 12.85
C VAL A 438 -14.93 11.34 11.43
N LEU A 439 -15.49 12.27 10.65
CA LEU A 439 -15.04 12.59 9.31
C LEU A 439 -14.00 13.72 9.38
N ALA A 440 -12.79 13.33 9.77
CA ALA A 440 -11.60 14.17 9.82
C ALA A 440 -10.35 13.27 9.72
N PRO A 441 -9.17 13.82 9.42
CA PRO A 441 -7.94 13.01 9.45
C PRO A 441 -7.59 12.61 10.89
N PRO A 442 -6.96 11.45 11.12
CA PRO A 442 -6.65 10.93 12.46
C PRO A 442 -5.80 11.86 13.33
N ASP A 443 -4.95 12.71 12.75
CA ASP A 443 -4.16 13.72 13.44
C ASP A 443 -5.02 14.83 14.10
N HIS A 444 -6.32 14.89 13.77
CA HIS A 444 -7.29 15.75 14.46
C HIS A 444 -7.33 15.44 15.96
N ILE A 445 -7.07 14.18 16.36
CA ILE A 445 -7.01 13.79 17.77
C ILE A 445 -5.81 14.47 18.45
N GLU A 446 -4.65 14.47 17.84
CA GLU A 446 -3.43 15.07 18.39
C GLU A 446 -3.55 16.60 18.45
N ARG A 447 -4.09 17.20 17.40
CA ARG A 447 -4.32 18.66 17.33
C ARG A 447 -5.34 19.16 18.35
N HIS A 448 -6.25 18.29 18.80
CA HIS A 448 -7.32 18.61 19.74
C HIS A 448 -7.36 17.64 20.93
N ALA A 449 -6.21 17.26 21.47
CA ALA A 449 -6.08 16.18 22.46
C ALA A 449 -7.01 16.32 23.68
N ALA A 450 -7.23 17.53 24.16
CA ALA A 450 -8.15 17.81 25.28
C ALA A 450 -9.61 17.45 24.94
N LEU A 451 -10.02 17.61 23.69
CA LEU A 451 -11.37 17.28 23.22
C LEU A 451 -11.64 15.78 23.25
N TYR A 452 -10.61 14.97 22.94
CA TYR A 452 -10.69 13.53 22.90
C TYR A 452 -10.33 12.84 24.23
N ALA A 453 -10.15 13.60 25.30
CA ALA A 453 -9.86 13.04 26.62
C ALA A 453 -10.94 12.03 27.05
N GLY A 454 -10.52 10.86 27.54
CA GLY A 454 -11.43 9.78 27.92
C GLY A 454 -11.95 8.93 26.76
N THR A 455 -11.47 9.15 25.53
CA THR A 455 -11.73 8.28 24.38
C THR A 455 -10.50 7.49 23.96
N THR A 456 -10.70 6.43 23.19
CA THR A 456 -9.63 5.60 22.60
C THR A 456 -9.82 5.54 21.09
N LEU A 457 -8.76 5.74 20.31
CA LEU A 457 -8.80 5.54 18.86
C LEU A 457 -9.05 4.06 18.55
N ALA A 458 -10.25 3.74 18.08
CA ALA A 458 -10.72 2.39 17.83
C ALA A 458 -10.39 1.90 16.42
N SER A 459 -10.55 2.75 15.40
CA SER A 459 -10.18 2.39 14.04
C SER A 459 -9.77 3.59 13.19
N VAL A 460 -8.97 3.30 12.13
CA VAL A 460 -8.66 4.22 11.03
C VAL A 460 -9.15 3.56 9.74
N ASN A 461 -10.17 4.17 9.10
CA ASN A 461 -10.82 3.56 7.95
C ASN A 461 -10.26 4.09 6.62
N PHE A 462 -10.09 5.40 6.51
CA PHE A 462 -9.42 6.07 5.40
C PHE A 462 -8.92 7.45 5.86
N GLU A 463 -8.27 8.18 4.98
CA GLU A 463 -7.55 9.43 5.31
C GLU A 463 -8.37 10.47 6.08
N GLN A 464 -9.68 10.56 5.78
CA GLN A 464 -10.62 11.50 6.38
C GLN A 464 -11.67 10.80 7.27
N ASN A 465 -11.34 9.60 7.82
CA ASN A 465 -12.29 8.89 8.67
C ASN A 465 -11.60 7.99 9.68
N PHE A 466 -11.93 8.23 10.93
CA PHE A 466 -11.54 7.38 12.05
C PHE A 466 -12.71 7.19 13.03
N VAL A 467 -12.59 6.24 13.94
CA VAL A 467 -13.57 5.93 14.98
C VAL A 467 -12.90 6.01 16.34
N VAL A 468 -13.58 6.61 17.30
CA VAL A 468 -13.19 6.58 18.73
C VAL A 468 -14.22 5.81 19.54
N SER A 469 -13.73 5.11 20.58
CA SER A 469 -14.54 4.40 21.58
C SER A 469 -14.46 5.09 22.93
N GLY A 470 -15.53 5.02 23.71
CA GLY A 470 -15.54 5.60 25.06
C GLY A 470 -16.88 5.44 25.78
N ALA A 471 -16.99 6.01 26.97
CA ALA A 471 -18.25 6.09 27.68
C ALA A 471 -19.29 6.90 26.87
N THR A 472 -20.54 6.50 26.88
CA THR A 472 -21.62 7.14 26.10
C THR A 472 -21.68 8.65 26.34
N SER A 473 -21.64 9.09 27.60
CA SER A 473 -21.67 10.51 27.96
C SER A 473 -20.46 11.31 27.44
N THR A 474 -19.27 10.68 27.40
CA THR A 474 -18.06 11.27 26.83
C THR A 474 -18.21 11.46 25.31
N LEU A 475 -18.71 10.43 24.61
CA LEU A 475 -18.93 10.48 23.17
C LEU A 475 -20.02 11.49 22.76
N GLU A 476 -21.11 11.61 23.54
CA GLU A 476 -22.14 12.63 23.31
C GLU A 476 -21.61 14.05 23.50
N THR A 477 -20.74 14.24 24.50
CA THR A 477 -20.09 15.51 24.72
C THR A 477 -19.13 15.85 23.59
N LEU A 478 -18.29 14.89 23.21
CA LEU A 478 -17.38 15.01 22.07
C LEU A 478 -18.16 15.36 20.78
N LYS A 479 -19.26 14.65 20.52
CA LYS A 479 -20.09 14.90 19.33
C LYS A 479 -20.61 16.35 19.31
N ARG A 480 -21.14 16.85 20.42
CA ARG A 480 -21.61 18.24 20.49
C ARG A 480 -20.51 19.26 20.23
N CYS A 481 -19.30 19.01 20.74
CA CYS A 481 -18.15 19.88 20.47
C CYS A 481 -17.75 19.83 18.98
N LEU A 482 -17.71 18.65 18.38
CA LEU A 482 -17.40 18.46 16.95
C LEU A 482 -18.45 19.13 16.05
N ASP A 483 -19.75 19.01 16.41
CA ASP A 483 -20.83 19.71 15.71
C ASP A 483 -20.62 21.24 15.75
N GLY A 484 -20.20 21.78 16.89
CA GLY A 484 -19.85 23.20 17.05
C GLY A 484 -18.63 23.64 16.23
N MET A 485 -17.75 22.71 15.87
CA MET A 485 -16.60 22.92 14.99
C MET A 485 -16.91 22.61 13.51
N SER A 486 -18.15 22.28 13.17
CA SER A 486 -18.57 21.83 11.84
C SER A 486 -17.85 20.55 11.36
N VAL A 487 -17.40 19.72 12.28
CA VAL A 487 -16.82 18.41 12.00
C VAL A 487 -17.92 17.35 12.05
N VAL A 488 -18.17 16.70 10.91
CA VAL A 488 -19.22 15.67 10.82
C VAL A 488 -18.85 14.46 11.66
N SER A 489 -19.73 14.06 12.55
CA SER A 489 -19.55 12.87 13.38
C SER A 489 -20.87 12.15 13.62
N VAL A 490 -20.83 10.81 13.74
CA VAL A 490 -22.01 9.96 13.87
C VAL A 490 -21.75 8.90 14.94
N LEU A 491 -22.66 8.81 15.92
CA LEU A 491 -22.69 7.69 16.86
C LEU A 491 -23.07 6.41 16.12
N LEU A 492 -22.28 5.36 16.29
CA LEU A 492 -22.60 4.07 15.72
C LEU A 492 -23.64 3.34 16.58
N PRO A 493 -24.49 2.47 15.99
CA PRO A 493 -25.48 1.67 16.73
C PRO A 493 -24.80 0.53 17.49
N VAL A 494 -23.95 0.90 18.46
CA VAL A 494 -23.08 0.03 19.25
C VAL A 494 -23.15 0.45 20.70
N ALA A 495 -23.49 -0.47 21.60
CA ALA A 495 -23.69 -0.21 23.03
C ALA A 495 -22.46 -0.47 23.91
N HIS A 496 -21.31 -0.78 23.31
CA HIS A 496 -20.06 -1.09 24.01
C HIS A 496 -18.87 -0.42 23.33
N ALA A 497 -17.86 -0.06 24.15
CA ALA A 497 -16.63 0.61 23.69
C ALA A 497 -15.61 -0.43 23.21
N PHE A 498 -15.85 -1.08 22.06
CA PHE A 498 -14.90 -2.02 21.44
C PHE A 498 -13.59 -1.33 21.08
N HIS A 499 -12.53 -2.12 20.90
CA HIS A 499 -11.18 -1.64 20.57
C HIS A 499 -10.61 -0.65 21.59
N SER A 500 -10.96 -0.84 22.86
CA SER A 500 -10.53 0.03 23.96
C SER A 500 -10.26 -0.77 25.25
N PRO A 501 -9.65 -0.16 26.29
CA PRO A 501 -9.46 -0.79 27.59
C PRO A 501 -10.76 -1.29 28.28
N ALA A 502 -11.93 -0.82 27.85
CA ALA A 502 -13.21 -1.32 28.35
C ALA A 502 -13.44 -2.83 28.11
N MET A 503 -12.69 -3.41 27.17
CA MET A 503 -12.75 -4.85 26.87
C MET A 503 -11.86 -5.69 27.80
N ASP A 504 -10.95 -5.11 28.58
CA ASP A 504 -9.97 -5.84 29.39
C ASP A 504 -10.65 -6.77 30.42
N ALA A 505 -11.88 -6.43 30.86
CA ALA A 505 -12.65 -7.24 31.79
C ALA A 505 -13.00 -8.66 31.28
N ILE A 506 -12.95 -8.89 29.97
CA ILE A 506 -13.28 -10.21 29.39
C ILE A 506 -12.06 -10.98 28.90
N GLU A 507 -10.85 -10.44 29.03
CA GLU A 507 -9.63 -10.99 28.42
C GLU A 507 -9.39 -12.44 28.84
N LEU A 508 -9.37 -12.69 30.15
CA LEU A 508 -9.01 -14.00 30.70
C LEU A 508 -9.96 -15.09 30.23
N ASP A 509 -11.27 -14.86 30.40
CA ASP A 509 -12.30 -15.85 30.08
C ASP A 509 -12.40 -16.08 28.56
N PHE A 510 -12.23 -15.02 27.78
CA PHE A 510 -12.21 -15.12 26.31
C PHE A 510 -11.00 -15.93 25.82
N ARG A 511 -9.79 -15.60 26.29
CA ARG A 511 -8.55 -16.28 25.90
C ARG A 511 -8.55 -17.75 26.32
N GLN A 512 -9.04 -18.07 27.51
CA GLN A 512 -9.19 -19.44 27.96
C GLN A 512 -10.10 -20.25 27.04
N HIS A 513 -11.26 -19.70 26.69
CA HIS A 513 -12.20 -20.36 25.77
C HIS A 513 -11.58 -20.53 24.38
N ALA A 514 -11.00 -19.48 23.81
CA ALA A 514 -10.39 -19.52 22.48
C ALA A 514 -9.19 -20.48 22.41
N ALA A 515 -8.39 -20.62 23.48
CA ALA A 515 -7.26 -21.54 23.51
C ALA A 515 -7.69 -23.02 23.52
N GLY A 516 -8.94 -23.33 23.91
CA GLY A 516 -9.51 -24.67 23.86
C GLY A 516 -9.96 -25.12 22.47
N LEU A 517 -10.00 -24.22 21.49
CA LEU A 517 -10.46 -24.52 20.13
C LEU A 517 -9.31 -25.03 19.24
N ALA A 518 -9.64 -25.96 18.34
CA ALA A 518 -8.69 -26.43 17.32
C ALA A 518 -8.58 -25.37 16.21
N MET A 519 -7.42 -24.73 16.11
CA MET A 519 -7.12 -23.74 15.09
C MET A 519 -6.07 -24.26 14.11
N HIS A 520 -6.37 -24.20 12.82
CA HIS A 520 -5.50 -24.69 11.76
C HIS A 520 -4.77 -23.52 11.06
N ALA A 521 -3.72 -23.83 10.30
CA ALA A 521 -3.08 -22.83 9.47
C ALA A 521 -4.04 -22.36 8.36
N PRO A 522 -4.12 -21.06 8.06
CA PRO A 522 -5.00 -20.54 7.03
C PRO A 522 -4.60 -21.06 5.63
N GLN A 523 -5.57 -21.49 4.84
CA GLN A 523 -5.39 -21.97 3.47
C GLN A 523 -5.34 -20.81 2.45
N LEU A 524 -5.77 -19.63 2.84
CA LEU A 524 -5.75 -18.40 2.05
C LEU A 524 -5.08 -17.29 2.89
N THR A 525 -4.43 -16.35 2.22
CA THR A 525 -3.93 -15.16 2.89
C THR A 525 -5.07 -14.39 3.53
N VAL A 526 -4.99 -14.13 4.84
CA VAL A 526 -5.95 -13.31 5.58
C VAL A 526 -5.29 -11.98 5.94
N TYR A 527 -5.80 -10.91 5.38
CA TYR A 527 -5.47 -9.54 5.79
C TYR A 527 -6.32 -9.16 7.00
N SER A 528 -5.67 -8.78 8.07
CA SER A 528 -6.26 -8.47 9.37
C SER A 528 -6.14 -6.98 9.69
N THR A 529 -7.26 -6.34 9.98
CA THR A 529 -7.24 -4.94 10.41
C THR A 529 -6.60 -4.76 11.80
N ALA A 530 -6.61 -5.78 12.62
CA ALA A 530 -5.91 -5.79 13.90
C ALA A 530 -4.37 -5.90 13.76
N CYS A 531 -3.88 -6.38 12.61
CA CYS A 531 -2.45 -6.46 12.28
C CYS A 531 -2.01 -5.30 11.37
N GLY A 532 -2.93 -4.66 10.66
CA GLY A 532 -2.64 -3.66 9.64
C GLY A 532 -1.95 -4.27 8.40
N GLY A 533 -2.25 -5.53 8.06
CA GLY A 533 -1.68 -6.27 6.94
C GLY A 533 -2.00 -7.77 7.04
N ALA A 534 -1.24 -8.61 6.31
CA ALA A 534 -1.42 -10.05 6.37
C ALA A 534 -1.18 -10.58 7.79
N ALA A 535 -2.10 -11.39 8.30
CA ALA A 535 -1.98 -12.00 9.62
C ALA A 535 -0.92 -13.11 9.59
N PRO A 536 0.18 -13.00 10.35
CA PRO A 536 1.24 -14.01 10.33
C PRO A 536 0.80 -15.32 10.99
N ARG A 537 -0.15 -15.24 11.90
CA ARG A 537 -0.75 -16.37 12.62
C ARG A 537 -2.11 -15.96 13.15
N ILE A 538 -3.09 -16.87 13.07
CA ILE A 538 -4.43 -16.68 13.62
C ILE A 538 -4.62 -17.71 14.73
N ASP A 539 -4.62 -17.22 15.98
CA ASP A 539 -4.74 -17.99 17.22
C ASP A 539 -5.57 -17.22 18.26
N ALA A 540 -5.69 -17.75 19.48
CA ALA A 540 -6.42 -17.09 20.56
C ALA A 540 -5.92 -15.67 20.86
N ALA A 541 -4.60 -15.43 20.74
CA ALA A 541 -4.01 -14.10 20.94
C ALA A 541 -4.38 -13.15 19.80
N HIS A 542 -4.50 -13.67 18.58
CA HIS A 542 -4.97 -12.89 17.44
C HIS A 542 -6.42 -12.43 17.65
N PHE A 543 -7.35 -13.33 18.01
CA PHE A 543 -8.74 -12.95 18.24
C PHE A 543 -8.90 -11.99 19.42
N TRP A 544 -8.08 -12.10 20.45
CA TRP A 544 -8.04 -11.09 21.50
C TRP A 544 -7.62 -9.72 20.96
N ARG A 545 -6.60 -9.66 20.10
CA ARG A 545 -6.17 -8.41 19.45
C ARG A 545 -7.29 -7.82 18.59
N VAL A 546 -8.08 -8.65 17.91
CA VAL A 546 -9.25 -8.22 17.12
C VAL A 546 -10.29 -7.51 18.00
N ILE A 547 -10.52 -7.98 19.22
CA ILE A 547 -11.49 -7.38 20.16
C ILE A 547 -10.95 -6.07 20.75
N ARG A 548 -9.70 -6.11 21.20
CA ARG A 548 -9.10 -5.10 22.07
C ARG A 548 -8.27 -4.06 21.33
N GLY A 549 -7.58 -4.49 20.29
CA GLY A 549 -6.63 -3.67 19.53
C GLY A 549 -7.32 -2.73 18.56
N ARG A 550 -6.62 -1.65 18.18
CA ARG A 550 -7.07 -0.73 17.13
C ARG A 550 -7.15 -1.45 15.79
N ALA A 551 -8.25 -1.26 15.08
CA ALA A 551 -8.39 -1.70 13.70
C ALA A 551 -7.82 -0.63 12.73
N ASP A 552 -7.00 -1.05 11.76
CA ASP A 552 -6.43 -0.14 10.77
C ASP A 552 -6.75 -0.65 9.35
N PHE A 553 -7.93 -0.25 8.85
CA PHE A 553 -8.42 -0.70 7.55
C PHE A 553 -7.57 -0.15 6.41
N ARG A 554 -7.21 1.14 6.47
CA ARG A 554 -6.38 1.79 5.45
C ARG A 554 -5.06 1.04 5.28
N LYS A 555 -4.31 0.87 6.37
CA LYS A 555 -3.02 0.16 6.34
C LYS A 555 -3.15 -1.27 5.83
N THR A 556 -4.26 -1.95 6.19
CA THR A 556 -4.53 -3.33 5.75
C THR A 556 -4.78 -3.41 4.25
N VAL A 557 -5.56 -2.48 3.70
CA VAL A 557 -5.79 -2.38 2.25
C VAL A 557 -4.49 -2.01 1.52
N ASP A 558 -3.71 -1.06 2.04
CA ASP A 558 -2.40 -0.69 1.47
C ASP A 558 -1.46 -1.90 1.42
N SER A 559 -1.44 -2.75 2.46
CA SER A 559 -0.69 -4.00 2.46
C SER A 559 -1.18 -4.97 1.38
N ALA A 560 -2.50 -5.15 1.24
CA ALA A 560 -3.06 -6.03 0.20
C ALA A 560 -2.72 -5.57 -1.22
N ILE A 561 -2.75 -4.26 -1.47
CA ILE A 561 -2.38 -3.66 -2.76
C ILE A 561 -0.88 -3.78 -3.03
N ALA A 562 -0.05 -3.66 -1.99
CA ALA A 562 1.39 -3.81 -2.11
C ALA A 562 1.80 -5.23 -2.56
N ASP A 563 1.00 -6.24 -2.23
CA ASP A 563 1.19 -7.63 -2.66
C ASP A 563 0.72 -7.90 -4.11
N GLY A 564 0.16 -6.91 -4.81
CA GLY A 564 -0.25 -6.95 -6.21
C GLY A 564 -1.64 -6.35 -6.47
N PRO A 565 -2.05 -6.21 -7.74
CA PRO A 565 -3.36 -5.65 -8.11
C PRO A 565 -4.50 -6.40 -7.44
N CYS A 566 -5.44 -5.67 -6.82
CA CYS A 566 -6.59 -6.24 -6.14
C CYS A 566 -7.90 -5.66 -6.67
N ARG A 567 -8.94 -6.48 -6.66
CA ARG A 567 -10.35 -6.08 -6.67
C ARG A 567 -11.00 -6.55 -5.38
N PHE A 568 -11.75 -5.69 -4.74
CA PHE A 568 -12.33 -5.96 -3.43
C PHE A 568 -13.83 -6.22 -3.56
N VAL A 569 -14.29 -7.31 -2.94
CA VAL A 569 -15.71 -7.69 -2.90
C VAL A 569 -16.17 -7.61 -1.46
N ASP A 570 -17.05 -6.67 -1.15
CA ASP A 570 -17.59 -6.51 0.20
C ASP A 570 -18.78 -7.48 0.42
N LEU A 571 -18.55 -8.49 1.23
CA LEU A 571 -19.54 -9.49 1.66
C LEU A 571 -20.19 -9.12 3.01
N GLY A 572 -20.12 -7.85 3.40
CA GLY A 572 -20.89 -7.29 4.50
C GLY A 572 -22.31 -6.92 4.07
N PRO A 573 -23.22 -6.68 5.05
CA PRO A 573 -24.65 -6.46 4.76
C PRO A 573 -24.96 -5.09 4.13
N SER A 574 -24.08 -4.09 4.29
CA SER A 574 -24.40 -2.69 3.95
C SER A 574 -23.44 -2.06 2.90
N GLY A 575 -22.41 -2.78 2.44
CA GLY A 575 -21.41 -2.24 1.53
C GLY A 575 -20.49 -1.19 2.18
N THR A 576 -20.31 -1.25 3.50
CA THR A 576 -19.51 -0.29 4.28
C THR A 576 -18.04 -0.29 3.86
N LEU A 577 -17.42 -1.48 3.70
CA LEU A 577 -16.02 -1.58 3.34
C LEU A 577 -15.77 -1.17 1.88
N ALA A 578 -16.69 -1.47 0.97
CA ALA A 578 -16.66 -0.95 -0.39
C ALA A 578 -16.71 0.59 -0.40
N THR A 579 -17.51 1.19 0.49
CA THR A 579 -17.58 2.64 0.66
C THR A 579 -16.25 3.20 1.19
N PHE A 580 -15.58 2.52 2.13
CA PHE A 580 -14.25 2.92 2.61
C PHE A 580 -13.20 2.87 1.50
N ILE A 581 -13.20 1.82 0.65
CA ILE A 581 -12.33 1.75 -0.53
C ILE A 581 -12.62 2.92 -1.48
N LYS A 582 -13.88 3.18 -1.77
CA LYS A 582 -14.28 4.28 -2.65
C LYS A 582 -13.73 5.64 -2.19
N HIS A 583 -13.91 5.96 -0.92
CA HIS A 583 -13.48 7.25 -0.37
C HIS A 583 -11.98 7.33 -0.12
N GLY A 584 -11.35 6.25 0.36
CA GLY A 584 -9.93 6.22 0.65
C GLY A 584 -9.03 6.21 -0.60
N TYR A 585 -9.55 5.68 -1.72
CA TYR A 585 -8.74 5.47 -2.93
C TYR A 585 -9.34 6.12 -4.19
N GLY A 586 -10.40 6.93 -4.05
CA GLY A 586 -10.95 7.76 -5.15
C GLY A 586 -11.40 6.96 -6.37
N GLY A 587 -11.91 5.73 -6.18
CA GLY A 587 -12.37 4.87 -7.28
C GLY A 587 -11.26 4.21 -8.11
N ARG A 588 -10.00 4.41 -7.76
CA ARG A 588 -8.83 3.83 -8.46
C ARG A 588 -8.70 2.31 -8.30
N ILE A 589 -9.35 1.75 -7.28
CA ILE A 589 -9.29 0.32 -6.97
C ILE A 589 -10.67 -0.28 -7.27
N PRO A 590 -10.75 -1.35 -8.09
CA PRO A 590 -12.00 -2.04 -8.34
C PRO A 590 -12.60 -2.58 -7.03
N HIS A 591 -13.84 -2.22 -6.75
CA HIS A 591 -14.56 -2.66 -5.57
C HIS A 591 -16.06 -2.74 -5.82
N ALA A 592 -16.73 -3.68 -5.20
CA ALA A 592 -18.18 -3.81 -5.29
C ALA A 592 -18.76 -4.41 -4.01
N PRO A 593 -19.92 -3.95 -3.52
CA PRO A 593 -20.69 -4.63 -2.49
C PRO A 593 -21.53 -5.74 -3.10
N ALA A 594 -21.62 -6.89 -2.42
CA ALA A 594 -22.49 -7.97 -2.82
C ALA A 594 -23.96 -7.63 -2.55
N ILE A 595 -24.22 -7.00 -1.41
CA ILE A 595 -25.55 -6.53 -1.00
C ILE A 595 -25.50 -5.15 -0.34
N ASN A 596 -26.68 -4.55 -0.17
CA ASN A 596 -26.84 -3.24 0.48
C ASN A 596 -28.19 -3.15 1.22
N GLN A 597 -28.35 -2.10 2.03
CA GLN A 597 -29.57 -1.88 2.82
C GLN A 597 -30.79 -1.37 2.02
N PHE A 598 -30.60 -1.00 0.75
CA PHE A 598 -31.67 -0.39 -0.07
C PHE A 598 -32.47 -1.41 -0.90
N GLY A 599 -32.16 -2.71 -0.80
CA GLY A 599 -32.80 -3.79 -1.55
C GLY A 599 -32.18 -4.04 -2.94
N ARG A 600 -32.86 -4.84 -3.76
CA ARG A 600 -32.37 -5.34 -5.06
C ARG A 600 -31.08 -6.18 -4.94
N ASN A 601 -30.97 -6.91 -3.86
CA ASN A 601 -29.74 -7.66 -3.53
C ASN A 601 -29.51 -8.84 -4.49
N LEU A 602 -30.58 -9.47 -5.01
CA LEU A 602 -30.48 -10.47 -6.07
C LEU A 602 -29.86 -9.89 -7.34
N GLN A 603 -30.30 -8.69 -7.73
CA GLN A 603 -29.75 -8.01 -8.91
C GLN A 603 -28.29 -7.62 -8.69
N SER A 604 -27.94 -7.15 -7.48
CA SER A 604 -26.56 -6.80 -7.12
C SER A 604 -25.63 -8.02 -7.22
N VAL A 605 -26.03 -9.17 -6.67
CA VAL A 605 -25.28 -10.42 -6.77
C VAL A 605 -25.14 -10.89 -8.22
N SER A 606 -26.23 -10.83 -9.02
CA SER A 606 -26.19 -11.22 -10.44
C SER A 606 -25.25 -10.33 -11.25
N LYS A 607 -25.27 -9.01 -11.01
CA LYS A 607 -24.34 -8.06 -11.62
C LYS A 607 -22.90 -8.38 -11.26
N LEU A 608 -22.65 -8.66 -9.98
CA LEU A 608 -21.32 -9.00 -9.47
C LEU A 608 -20.77 -10.26 -10.14
N PHE A 609 -21.59 -11.28 -10.37
CA PHE A 609 -21.19 -12.47 -11.13
C PHE A 609 -20.80 -12.14 -12.57
N GLY A 610 -21.53 -11.24 -13.25
CA GLY A 610 -21.19 -10.79 -14.59
C GLY A 610 -19.85 -10.03 -14.65
N GLU A 611 -19.52 -9.27 -13.60
CA GLU A 611 -18.26 -8.52 -13.51
C GLU A 611 -17.05 -9.39 -13.11
N LEU A 612 -17.28 -10.48 -12.38
CA LEU A 612 -16.21 -11.34 -11.85
C LEU A 612 -16.00 -12.62 -12.66
N GLY A 613 -17.01 -13.07 -13.42
CA GLY A 613 -17.00 -14.31 -14.18
C GLY A 613 -16.61 -14.16 -15.66
N GLY A 614 -16.23 -12.94 -16.12
CA GLY A 614 -15.83 -12.66 -17.49
C GLY A 614 -14.34 -12.85 -17.77
#